data_62ca05cd5b822d758dc6ac5595f859e6
#
_entry.id   62ca05cd5b822d758dc6ac5595f859e6
#
_cell.length_a   1.000
_cell.length_b   1.000
_cell.length_c   1.000
_cell.angle_alpha   90.00
_cell.angle_beta   90.00
_cell.angle_gamma   90.00
#
_symmetry.space_group_name_H-M   'P 1'
#
loop_
_entity.id
_entity.type
_entity.pdbx_description
1 polymer ?
#
loop_
_entity_poly.entity_id
_entity_poly.type
_entity_poly.pdbx_seq_one_letter_code
_entity_poly.pdbx_strand_id
1 'polypeptide(L)'
;MIYFDHASTVLPKDERILASFCKASSAYASAARGSYKASLQASKLLYQTREDIKRFVDCKDGITVFTYGATHGLNMILQGLLDKGDHVVFTALEHQSVLRPLYLLEEKGVQIDCVPFNEQGCIHVEDVKRVWKPNTKMMICTHASNVLGTIQPIQELSSFVHTQGGLMMVDAAQGIGYHPIHMDAFGIDILVFSGHKGLQTPRGIGAVVLSKPLDIRPLMLGGSGFSTFEKTQPIMLPERLEAGTQPIELIASLQTAIQLQESKQGQYAYELTTYFINEVSKLDEIEIACANNLHRVPIVSLQVQGYSSEEVEDILFQTYGICVRGGMHCAPLVHMQLQTQSTGMVRFSFHDTNTKEEVDVAIKALQELVGK
;
A
#
# COMPACT_ATOMS: atom_id res chain seq x y z
N MET A 1 18.52 10.21 16.71
CA MET A 1 17.48 9.19 16.38
C MET A 1 17.59 8.90 14.91
N ILE A 2 17.89 7.67 14.56
CA ILE A 2 17.97 7.18 13.18
C ILE A 2 16.65 6.44 12.90
N TYR A 3 15.96 6.77 11.80
CA TYR A 3 14.62 6.25 11.55
C TYR A 3 14.59 5.37 10.29
N PHE A 4 14.33 4.07 10.49
CA PHE A 4 14.19 3.05 9.46
C PHE A 4 12.84 2.31 9.51
N ASP A 5 11.75 2.96 9.98
CA ASP A 5 10.39 2.41 9.94
C ASP A 5 9.47 3.17 8.96
N HIS A 6 10.01 3.54 7.79
CA HIS A 6 9.27 4.27 6.74
C HIS A 6 8.12 3.47 6.14
N ALA A 7 8.19 2.14 6.14
CA ALA A 7 7.10 1.26 5.68
C ALA A 7 5.85 1.34 6.57
N SER A 8 5.96 1.79 7.82
CA SER A 8 4.82 2.11 8.67
C SER A 8 4.26 3.49 8.35
N THR A 9 5.12 4.50 8.29
CA THR A 9 4.81 5.85 7.80
C THR A 9 6.13 6.60 7.58
N VAL A 10 6.24 7.36 6.51
CA VAL A 10 7.46 8.15 6.27
C VAL A 10 7.60 9.29 7.29
N LEU A 11 8.82 9.47 7.81
CA LEU A 11 9.19 10.53 8.76
C LEU A 11 10.66 10.97 8.49
N PRO A 12 10.98 12.30 8.43
CA PRO A 12 10.00 13.40 8.42
C PRO A 12 9.21 13.44 7.12
N LYS A 13 8.10 14.17 7.14
CA LYS A 13 7.33 14.45 5.92
C LYS A 13 7.89 15.68 5.21
N ASP A 14 7.75 15.71 3.88
CA ASP A 14 8.14 16.87 3.09
C ASP A 14 7.36 18.12 3.53
N GLU A 15 8.09 19.20 3.83
CA GLU A 15 7.52 20.46 4.31
C GLU A 15 6.54 21.09 3.31
N ARG A 16 6.73 20.88 2.01
CA ARG A 16 5.82 21.38 0.96
C ARG A 16 4.45 20.71 1.03
N ILE A 17 4.42 19.41 1.38
CA ILE A 17 3.18 18.65 1.59
C ILE A 17 2.46 19.17 2.84
N LEU A 18 3.19 19.40 3.93
CA LEU A 18 2.63 19.96 5.17
C LEU A 18 2.14 21.40 4.96
N ALA A 19 2.88 22.21 4.23
CA ALA A 19 2.48 23.59 3.90
C ALA A 19 1.19 23.62 3.07
N SER A 20 1.00 22.69 2.11
CA SER A 20 -0.23 22.60 1.32
C SER A 20 -1.45 22.22 2.18
N PHE A 21 -1.28 21.31 3.15
CA PHE A 21 -2.29 20.98 4.14
C PHE A 21 -2.72 22.22 4.94
N CYS A 22 -1.77 22.93 5.55
CA CYS A 22 -2.05 24.14 6.34
C CYS A 22 -2.72 25.24 5.51
N LYS A 23 -2.26 25.44 4.30
CA LYS A 23 -2.86 26.43 3.36
C LYS A 23 -4.31 26.05 3.03
N ALA A 24 -4.58 24.80 2.76
CA ALA A 24 -5.93 24.36 2.43
C ALA A 24 -6.89 24.54 3.61
N SER A 25 -6.46 24.27 4.86
CA SER A 25 -7.26 24.45 6.06
C SER A 25 -7.74 25.89 6.29
N SER A 26 -6.99 26.90 5.79
CA SER A 26 -7.34 28.32 5.96
C SER A 26 -7.99 28.95 4.73
N ALA A 27 -7.88 28.31 3.54
CA ALA A 27 -8.26 28.95 2.27
C ALA A 27 -9.50 28.32 1.61
N TYR A 28 -9.80 27.05 1.90
CA TYR A 28 -10.88 26.33 1.24
C TYR A 28 -12.07 26.10 2.16
N ALA A 29 -13.27 26.13 1.55
CA ALA A 29 -14.52 25.77 2.21
C ALA A 29 -14.97 24.39 1.72
N SER A 30 -16.17 23.97 2.15
CA SER A 30 -16.78 22.72 1.67
C SER A 30 -16.94 22.72 0.15
N ALA A 31 -16.50 21.66 -0.50
CA ALA A 31 -16.69 21.46 -1.95
C ALA A 31 -18.16 21.18 -2.29
N ALA A 32 -18.53 21.39 -3.55
CA ALA A 32 -19.79 20.98 -4.20
C ALA A 32 -21.08 21.75 -3.84
N ARG A 33 -21.09 22.70 -2.89
CA ARG A 33 -22.36 23.36 -2.50
C ARG A 33 -22.37 24.87 -2.53
N GLY A 34 -21.22 25.53 -2.60
CA GLY A 34 -21.15 26.99 -2.58
C GLY A 34 -20.78 27.58 -3.94
N SER A 35 -21.44 28.69 -4.31
CA SER A 35 -21.08 29.48 -5.49
C SER A 35 -19.97 30.50 -5.23
N TYR A 36 -19.48 30.61 -4.00
CA TYR A 36 -18.43 31.54 -3.62
C TYR A 36 -17.02 30.94 -3.84
N LYS A 37 -16.05 31.84 -3.99
CA LYS A 37 -14.69 31.51 -4.42
C LYS A 37 -14.04 30.35 -3.67
N ALA A 38 -14.11 30.30 -2.34
CA ALA A 38 -13.46 29.26 -1.53
C ALA A 38 -14.06 27.86 -1.78
N SER A 39 -15.40 27.76 -2.00
CA SER A 39 -16.07 26.50 -2.33
C SER A 39 -15.75 26.03 -3.76
N LEU A 40 -15.74 26.95 -4.74
CA LEU A 40 -15.38 26.64 -6.12
C LEU A 40 -13.92 26.16 -6.23
N GLN A 41 -13.02 26.78 -5.45
CA GLN A 41 -11.61 26.36 -5.39
C GLN A 41 -11.46 24.95 -4.78
N ALA A 42 -12.23 24.63 -3.74
CA ALA A 42 -12.25 23.28 -3.14
C ALA A 42 -12.75 22.23 -4.15
N SER A 43 -13.82 22.53 -4.89
CA SER A 43 -14.35 21.64 -5.94
C SER A 43 -13.34 21.44 -7.08
N LYS A 44 -12.65 22.51 -7.47
CA LYS A 44 -11.58 22.44 -8.47
C LYS A 44 -10.42 21.57 -7.99
N LEU A 45 -10.00 21.71 -6.73
CA LEU A 45 -8.95 20.89 -6.13
C LEU A 45 -9.33 19.40 -6.16
N LEU A 46 -10.54 19.04 -5.74
CA LEU A 46 -11.03 17.65 -5.79
C LEU A 46 -10.91 17.07 -7.20
N TYR A 47 -11.44 17.79 -8.18
CA TYR A 47 -11.39 17.36 -9.58
C TYR A 47 -9.95 17.20 -10.08
N GLN A 48 -9.11 18.21 -9.88
CA GLN A 48 -7.72 18.17 -10.33
C GLN A 48 -6.93 17.06 -9.66
N THR A 49 -7.13 16.84 -8.36
CA THR A 49 -6.43 15.75 -7.65
C THR A 49 -6.81 14.37 -8.19
N ARG A 50 -8.08 14.15 -8.58
CA ARG A 50 -8.47 12.89 -9.24
C ARG A 50 -7.76 12.71 -10.58
N GLU A 51 -7.68 13.76 -11.38
CA GLU A 51 -6.97 13.71 -12.66
C GLU A 51 -5.46 13.50 -12.46
N ASP A 52 -4.86 14.15 -11.45
CA ASP A 52 -3.45 13.97 -11.11
C ASP A 52 -3.17 12.53 -10.67
N ILE A 53 -4.04 11.91 -9.84
CA ILE A 53 -3.92 10.50 -9.45
C ILE A 53 -3.99 9.59 -10.68
N LYS A 54 -4.99 9.76 -11.55
CA LYS A 54 -5.13 8.94 -12.77
C LYS A 54 -3.88 8.99 -13.64
N ARG A 55 -3.33 10.19 -13.85
CA ARG A 55 -2.10 10.39 -14.61
C ARG A 55 -0.91 9.70 -13.92
N PHE A 56 -0.80 9.85 -12.60
CA PHE A 56 0.30 9.29 -11.81
C PHE A 56 0.35 7.76 -11.83
N VAL A 57 -0.81 7.10 -11.93
CA VAL A 57 -0.89 5.64 -12.03
C VAL A 57 -1.16 5.15 -13.46
N ASP A 58 -1.05 6.03 -14.45
CA ASP A 58 -1.27 5.75 -15.87
C ASP A 58 -2.59 4.99 -16.13
N CYS A 59 -3.70 5.62 -15.73
CA CYS A 59 -5.08 5.13 -15.89
C CYS A 59 -5.95 6.20 -16.56
N LYS A 60 -5.97 6.25 -17.89
CA LYS A 60 -6.53 7.35 -18.68
C LYS A 60 -8.00 7.60 -18.42
N ASP A 61 -8.82 6.57 -18.49
CA ASP A 61 -10.28 6.65 -18.39
C ASP A 61 -10.82 6.21 -17.01
N GLY A 62 -9.92 6.11 -16.01
CA GLY A 62 -10.24 5.63 -14.69
C GLY A 62 -11.11 6.55 -13.85
N ILE A 63 -11.62 5.99 -12.77
CA ILE A 63 -12.40 6.69 -11.75
C ILE A 63 -11.62 6.65 -10.44
N THR A 64 -11.37 7.81 -9.84
CA THR A 64 -10.71 7.92 -8.53
C THR A 64 -11.75 8.17 -7.45
N VAL A 65 -11.70 7.36 -6.38
CA VAL A 65 -12.50 7.48 -5.15
C VAL A 65 -11.56 7.73 -3.99
N PHE A 66 -11.75 8.83 -3.25
CA PHE A 66 -10.98 9.13 -2.06
C PHE A 66 -11.37 8.21 -0.90
N THR A 67 -10.38 7.80 -0.11
CA THR A 67 -10.57 6.94 1.06
C THR A 67 -9.76 7.45 2.24
N TYR A 68 -10.03 6.95 3.45
CA TYR A 68 -9.21 7.25 4.63
C TYR A 68 -7.85 6.52 4.65
N GLY A 69 -7.54 5.77 3.59
CA GLY A 69 -6.35 4.96 3.39
C GLY A 69 -6.69 3.61 2.78
N ALA A 70 -5.66 2.78 2.53
CA ALA A 70 -5.82 1.50 1.85
C ALA A 70 -6.80 0.57 2.57
N THR A 71 -6.76 0.46 3.89
CA THR A 71 -7.69 -0.39 4.66
C THR A 71 -9.17 -0.06 4.37
N HIS A 72 -9.52 1.24 4.30
CA HIS A 72 -10.87 1.66 3.94
C HIS A 72 -11.21 1.28 2.49
N GLY A 73 -10.30 1.55 1.54
CA GLY A 73 -10.50 1.21 0.12
C GLY A 73 -10.65 -0.28 -0.11
N LEU A 74 -9.80 -1.11 0.51
CA LEU A 74 -9.87 -2.57 0.43
C LEU A 74 -11.21 -3.11 0.96
N ASN A 75 -11.64 -2.65 2.14
CA ASN A 75 -12.97 -3.02 2.68
C ASN A 75 -14.11 -2.58 1.77
N MET A 76 -14.05 -1.35 1.23
CA MET A 76 -15.06 -0.81 0.31
C MET A 76 -15.22 -1.70 -0.91
N ILE A 77 -14.12 -2.11 -1.54
CA ILE A 77 -14.15 -2.93 -2.74
C ILE A 77 -14.60 -4.36 -2.41
N LEU A 78 -13.98 -5.00 -1.44
CA LEU A 78 -14.27 -6.40 -1.12
C LEU A 78 -15.71 -6.60 -0.68
N GLN A 79 -16.20 -5.78 0.26
CA GLN A 79 -17.59 -5.89 0.73
C GLN A 79 -18.61 -5.36 -0.27
N GLY A 80 -18.19 -4.44 -1.17
CA GLY A 80 -19.08 -3.86 -2.18
C GLY A 80 -19.25 -4.72 -3.43
N LEU A 81 -18.26 -5.52 -3.80
CA LEU A 81 -18.27 -6.31 -5.03
C LEU A 81 -18.60 -7.79 -4.83
N LEU A 82 -18.23 -8.36 -3.67
CA LEU A 82 -18.32 -9.81 -3.47
C LEU A 82 -19.66 -10.23 -2.88
N ASP A 83 -20.18 -11.34 -3.39
CA ASP A 83 -21.42 -11.97 -2.97
C ASP A 83 -21.21 -13.46 -2.65
N LYS A 84 -22.16 -14.03 -1.90
CA LYS A 84 -22.19 -15.46 -1.63
C LYS A 84 -22.09 -16.27 -2.93
N GLY A 85 -21.14 -17.21 -2.97
CA GLY A 85 -20.89 -18.06 -4.14
C GLY A 85 -19.81 -17.53 -5.07
N ASP A 86 -19.40 -16.27 -4.95
CA ASP A 86 -18.20 -15.78 -5.65
C ASP A 86 -16.96 -16.48 -5.12
N HIS A 87 -15.94 -16.62 -5.96
CA HIS A 87 -14.63 -17.11 -5.59
C HIS A 87 -13.57 -16.03 -5.78
N VAL A 88 -12.62 -15.95 -4.84
CA VAL A 88 -11.52 -14.99 -4.83
C VAL A 88 -10.19 -15.73 -4.66
N VAL A 89 -9.22 -15.41 -5.50
CA VAL A 89 -7.83 -15.82 -5.34
C VAL A 89 -7.05 -14.66 -4.73
N PHE A 90 -6.27 -14.93 -3.69
CA PHE A 90 -5.41 -13.94 -3.04
C PHE A 90 -4.04 -14.51 -2.73
N THR A 91 -3.05 -13.67 -2.43
CA THR A 91 -1.68 -14.11 -2.22
C THR A 91 -1.33 -14.26 -0.74
N ALA A 92 -0.37 -15.14 -0.43
CA ALA A 92 0.18 -15.26 0.92
C ALA A 92 0.98 -14.02 1.36
N LEU A 93 1.17 -13.05 0.47
CA LEU A 93 1.84 -11.77 0.75
C LEU A 93 0.90 -10.69 1.30
N GLU A 94 -0.41 -10.97 1.39
CA GLU A 94 -1.41 -9.96 1.72
C GLU A 94 -1.32 -9.47 3.16
N HIS A 95 -1.55 -8.17 3.30
CA HIS A 95 -1.72 -7.53 4.61
C HIS A 95 -3.07 -7.88 5.24
N GLN A 96 -3.17 -7.79 6.57
CA GLN A 96 -4.42 -7.98 7.34
C GLN A 96 -5.61 -7.13 6.83
N SER A 97 -5.35 -6.00 6.15
CA SER A 97 -6.38 -5.18 5.53
C SER A 97 -7.11 -5.86 4.37
N VAL A 98 -6.49 -6.87 3.76
CA VAL A 98 -7.09 -7.78 2.76
C VAL A 98 -7.65 -9.02 3.45
N LEU A 99 -6.86 -9.65 4.32
CA LEU A 99 -7.19 -10.96 4.89
C LEU A 99 -8.43 -10.92 5.77
N ARG A 100 -8.53 -9.95 6.69
CA ARG A 100 -9.67 -9.88 7.62
C ARG A 100 -11.02 -9.65 6.93
N PRO A 101 -11.15 -8.74 5.95
CA PRO A 101 -12.37 -8.66 5.15
C PRO A 101 -12.68 -9.94 4.37
N LEU A 102 -11.66 -10.64 3.83
CA LEU A 102 -11.88 -11.90 3.13
C LEU A 102 -12.39 -13.00 4.06
N TYR A 103 -11.82 -13.17 5.25
CA TYR A 103 -12.31 -14.14 6.23
C TYR A 103 -13.75 -13.85 6.66
N LEU A 104 -14.09 -12.57 6.87
CA LEU A 104 -15.48 -12.19 7.13
C LEU A 104 -16.42 -12.54 5.96
N LEU A 105 -15.97 -12.40 4.73
CA LEU A 105 -16.74 -12.74 3.53
C LEU A 105 -16.82 -14.26 3.32
N GLU A 106 -15.78 -15.01 3.70
CA GLU A 106 -15.78 -16.48 3.71
C GLU A 106 -16.88 -17.02 4.64
N GLU A 107 -17.02 -16.46 5.84
CA GLU A 107 -18.13 -16.78 6.77
C GLU A 107 -19.50 -16.50 6.14
N LYS A 108 -19.59 -15.55 5.19
CA LYS A 108 -20.81 -15.22 4.45
C LYS A 108 -21.00 -16.03 3.17
N GLY A 109 -20.09 -16.97 2.88
CA GLY A 109 -20.19 -17.92 1.77
C GLY A 109 -19.47 -17.50 0.49
N VAL A 110 -18.55 -16.54 0.54
CA VAL A 110 -17.53 -16.33 -0.50
C VAL A 110 -16.47 -17.43 -0.37
N GLN A 111 -16.03 -17.99 -1.48
CA GLN A 111 -14.94 -18.96 -1.51
C GLN A 111 -13.61 -18.22 -1.66
N ILE A 112 -12.58 -18.65 -0.93
CA ILE A 112 -11.26 -18.02 -1.01
C ILE A 112 -10.18 -19.07 -1.16
N ASP A 113 -9.18 -18.83 -2.03
CA ASP A 113 -7.99 -19.65 -2.15
C ASP A 113 -6.73 -18.79 -2.12
N CYS A 114 -5.75 -19.24 -1.33
CA CYS A 114 -4.48 -18.55 -1.14
C CYS A 114 -3.41 -19.11 -2.07
N VAL A 115 -2.64 -18.24 -2.74
CA VAL A 115 -1.50 -18.61 -3.57
C VAL A 115 -0.21 -18.34 -2.79
N PRO A 116 0.68 -19.35 -2.64
CA PRO A 116 1.97 -19.19 -1.98
C PRO A 116 2.94 -18.36 -2.84
N PHE A 117 3.97 -17.80 -2.21
CA PHE A 117 5.11 -17.20 -2.91
C PHE A 117 6.29 -18.18 -2.98
N ASN A 118 7.19 -17.97 -3.94
CA ASN A 118 8.40 -18.78 -4.11
C ASN A 118 9.55 -18.29 -3.21
N GLU A 119 10.72 -18.94 -3.30
CA GLU A 119 11.93 -18.58 -2.54
C GLU A 119 12.43 -17.13 -2.79
N GLN A 120 12.04 -16.53 -3.91
CA GLN A 120 12.35 -15.14 -4.23
C GLN A 120 11.29 -14.16 -3.68
N GLY A 121 10.26 -14.65 -2.98
CA GLY A 121 9.16 -13.83 -2.47
C GLY A 121 8.21 -13.33 -3.56
N CYS A 122 8.08 -14.06 -4.68
CA CYS A 122 7.23 -13.71 -5.82
C CYS A 122 6.15 -14.77 -6.06
N ILE A 123 5.01 -14.33 -6.59
CA ILE A 123 3.90 -15.19 -7.01
C ILE A 123 4.16 -15.68 -8.44
N HIS A 124 3.93 -16.95 -8.69
CA HIS A 124 3.96 -17.51 -10.04
C HIS A 124 2.55 -17.70 -10.61
N VAL A 125 2.37 -17.34 -11.87
CA VAL A 125 1.08 -17.50 -12.57
C VAL A 125 0.61 -18.96 -12.59
N GLU A 126 1.53 -19.93 -12.63
CA GLU A 126 1.20 -21.36 -12.61
C GLU A 126 0.55 -21.79 -11.29
N ASP A 127 0.91 -21.17 -10.16
CA ASP A 127 0.26 -21.43 -8.88
C ASP A 127 -1.16 -20.82 -8.82
N VAL A 128 -1.35 -19.66 -9.45
CA VAL A 128 -2.68 -19.06 -9.63
C VAL A 128 -3.59 -19.95 -10.48
N LYS A 129 -3.07 -20.52 -11.58
CA LYS A 129 -3.82 -21.43 -12.45
C LYS A 129 -4.35 -22.67 -11.72
N ARG A 130 -3.58 -23.20 -10.76
CA ARG A 130 -3.96 -24.41 -10.00
C ARG A 130 -5.18 -24.21 -9.11
N VAL A 131 -5.41 -22.98 -8.61
CA VAL A 131 -6.50 -22.65 -7.69
C VAL A 131 -7.65 -21.91 -8.38
N TRP A 132 -7.48 -21.54 -9.66
CA TRP A 132 -8.51 -20.81 -10.41
C TRP A 132 -9.74 -21.67 -10.68
N LYS A 133 -10.94 -21.13 -10.44
CA LYS A 133 -12.23 -21.80 -10.62
C LYS A 133 -13.11 -21.06 -11.62
N PRO A 134 -14.10 -21.71 -12.24
CA PRO A 134 -15.01 -21.05 -13.18
C PRO A 134 -15.80 -19.87 -12.59
N ASN A 135 -16.02 -19.86 -11.28
CA ASN A 135 -16.70 -18.78 -10.54
C ASN A 135 -15.72 -17.81 -9.89
N THR A 136 -14.43 -17.85 -10.24
CA THR A 136 -13.45 -16.87 -9.73
C THR A 136 -13.77 -15.49 -10.30
N LYS A 137 -14.11 -14.57 -9.43
CA LYS A 137 -14.50 -13.20 -9.77
C LYS A 137 -13.29 -12.25 -9.82
N MET A 138 -12.33 -12.44 -8.93
CA MET A 138 -11.15 -11.57 -8.86
C MET A 138 -9.93 -12.28 -8.28
N MET A 139 -8.77 -11.76 -8.65
CA MET A 139 -7.51 -11.98 -7.96
C MET A 139 -7.09 -10.72 -7.20
N ILE A 140 -6.57 -10.90 -6.00
CA ILE A 140 -5.99 -9.83 -5.18
C ILE A 140 -4.50 -10.12 -5.02
N CYS A 141 -3.67 -9.11 -5.30
CA CYS A 141 -2.23 -9.19 -5.12
C CYS A 141 -1.69 -7.88 -4.58
N THR A 142 -0.88 -7.95 -3.52
CA THR A 142 -0.11 -6.77 -3.13
C THR A 142 0.91 -6.42 -4.22
N HIS A 143 1.09 -5.13 -4.54
CA HIS A 143 2.09 -4.69 -5.50
C HIS A 143 3.52 -4.96 -5.00
N ALA A 144 3.74 -4.72 -3.71
CA ALA A 144 5.01 -5.01 -3.03
C ALA A 144 4.74 -5.47 -1.60
N SER A 145 5.44 -6.53 -1.18
CA SER A 145 5.30 -7.08 0.17
C SER A 145 5.75 -6.08 1.23
N ASN A 146 4.93 -5.87 2.25
CA ASN A 146 5.28 -5.01 3.39
C ASN A 146 6.26 -5.67 4.37
N VAL A 147 6.59 -6.94 4.17
CA VAL A 147 7.61 -7.70 4.92
C VAL A 147 8.86 -7.90 4.07
N LEU A 148 8.70 -8.52 2.89
CA LEU A 148 9.83 -8.93 2.04
C LEU A 148 10.35 -7.78 1.17
N GLY A 149 9.54 -6.76 0.93
CA GLY A 149 9.84 -5.68 -0.01
C GLY A 149 9.68 -6.08 -1.49
N THR A 150 9.60 -7.36 -1.81
CA THR A 150 9.58 -7.89 -3.18
C THR A 150 8.40 -7.38 -3.99
N ILE A 151 8.67 -6.91 -5.22
CA ILE A 151 7.66 -6.41 -6.16
C ILE A 151 7.10 -7.59 -6.94
N GLN A 152 5.78 -7.62 -7.11
CA GLN A 152 5.08 -8.73 -7.72
C GLN A 152 4.91 -8.56 -9.24
N PRO A 153 4.87 -9.65 -10.03
CA PRO A 153 4.75 -9.62 -11.49
C PRO A 153 3.29 -9.34 -11.92
N ILE A 154 2.77 -8.16 -11.56
CA ILE A 154 1.34 -7.82 -11.73
C ILE A 154 0.88 -7.96 -13.17
N GLN A 155 1.68 -7.54 -14.16
CA GLN A 155 1.31 -7.61 -15.57
C GLN A 155 1.12 -9.05 -16.05
N GLU A 156 1.96 -9.98 -15.61
CA GLU A 156 1.84 -11.40 -15.96
C GLU A 156 0.60 -12.01 -15.31
N LEU A 157 0.39 -11.73 -14.03
CA LEU A 157 -0.76 -12.22 -13.27
C LEU A 157 -2.07 -11.69 -13.86
N SER A 158 -2.17 -10.39 -14.14
CA SER A 158 -3.38 -9.77 -14.69
C SER A 158 -3.69 -10.28 -16.09
N SER A 159 -2.67 -10.51 -16.91
CA SER A 159 -2.86 -11.10 -18.24
C SER A 159 -3.56 -12.45 -18.17
N PHE A 160 -3.16 -13.31 -17.24
CA PHE A 160 -3.87 -14.57 -17.00
C PHE A 160 -5.29 -14.33 -16.46
N VAL A 161 -5.45 -13.51 -15.44
CA VAL A 161 -6.76 -13.20 -14.81
C VAL A 161 -7.77 -12.74 -15.86
N HIS A 162 -7.36 -11.87 -16.77
CA HIS A 162 -8.23 -11.36 -17.85
C HIS A 162 -8.61 -12.44 -18.87
N THR A 163 -7.69 -13.39 -19.21
CA THR A 163 -8.06 -14.50 -20.09
C THR A 163 -9.16 -15.38 -19.51
N GLN A 164 -9.32 -15.35 -18.18
CA GLN A 164 -10.34 -16.08 -17.46
C GLN A 164 -11.61 -15.22 -17.15
N GLY A 165 -11.63 -13.96 -17.58
CA GLY A 165 -12.75 -13.04 -17.33
C GLY A 165 -12.82 -12.48 -15.90
N GLY A 166 -11.78 -12.66 -15.09
CA GLY A 166 -11.68 -12.14 -13.73
C GLY A 166 -11.25 -10.67 -13.68
N LEU A 167 -11.28 -10.08 -12.47
CA LEU A 167 -10.76 -8.74 -12.17
C LEU A 167 -9.41 -8.83 -11.44
N MET A 168 -8.48 -7.95 -11.78
CA MET A 168 -7.22 -7.80 -11.06
C MET A 168 -7.29 -6.63 -10.08
N MET A 169 -7.22 -6.92 -8.78
CA MET A 169 -7.15 -5.93 -7.71
C MET A 169 -5.76 -5.90 -7.11
N VAL A 170 -5.18 -4.70 -6.98
CA VAL A 170 -3.82 -4.50 -6.47
C VAL A 170 -3.83 -3.61 -5.23
N ASP A 171 -3.30 -4.13 -4.10
CA ASP A 171 -2.94 -3.32 -2.94
C ASP A 171 -1.56 -2.70 -3.17
N ALA A 172 -1.55 -1.41 -3.47
CA ALA A 172 -0.32 -0.65 -3.74
C ALA A 172 0.19 0.12 -2.52
N ALA A 173 -0.26 -0.21 -1.30
CA ALA A 173 0.09 0.55 -0.10
C ALA A 173 1.59 0.67 0.16
N GLN A 174 2.41 -0.28 -0.29
CA GLN A 174 3.87 -0.22 -0.18
C GLN A 174 4.57 0.16 -1.48
N GLY A 175 3.93 -0.07 -2.63
CA GLY A 175 4.57 0.20 -3.93
C GLY A 175 4.42 1.65 -4.39
N ILE A 176 3.29 2.29 -4.10
CA ILE A 176 2.99 3.65 -4.56
C ILE A 176 4.02 4.66 -4.00
N GLY A 177 4.56 5.50 -4.89
CA GLY A 177 5.59 6.48 -4.53
C GLY A 177 7.03 5.93 -4.45
N TYR A 178 7.20 4.61 -4.51
CA TYR A 178 8.52 3.96 -4.61
C TYR A 178 8.75 3.33 -5.99
N HIS A 179 7.78 2.64 -6.54
CA HIS A 179 7.90 1.96 -7.83
C HIS A 179 6.78 2.42 -8.77
N PRO A 180 7.06 2.71 -10.05
CA PRO A 180 6.03 3.10 -11.01
C PRO A 180 4.92 2.06 -11.14
N ILE A 181 3.69 2.52 -11.24
CA ILE A 181 2.51 1.68 -11.45
C ILE A 181 1.80 2.19 -12.71
N HIS A 182 1.67 1.35 -13.70
CA HIS A 182 1.02 1.65 -14.99
C HIS A 182 -0.24 0.81 -15.10
N MET A 183 -1.37 1.30 -14.57
CA MET A 183 -2.60 0.53 -14.49
C MET A 183 -3.07 -0.01 -15.84
N ASP A 184 -3.08 0.84 -16.88
CA ASP A 184 -3.52 0.44 -18.21
C ASP A 184 -2.58 -0.61 -18.81
N ALA A 185 -1.26 -0.41 -18.72
CA ALA A 185 -0.27 -1.35 -19.26
C ALA A 185 -0.18 -2.66 -18.48
N PHE A 186 -0.38 -2.62 -17.16
CA PHE A 186 -0.32 -3.81 -16.30
C PHE A 186 -1.66 -4.53 -16.20
N GLY A 187 -2.74 -3.97 -16.78
CA GLY A 187 -4.07 -4.56 -16.72
C GLY A 187 -4.65 -4.58 -15.30
N ILE A 188 -4.45 -3.53 -14.53
CA ILE A 188 -5.00 -3.42 -13.18
C ILE A 188 -6.42 -2.85 -13.26
N ASP A 189 -7.42 -3.63 -12.81
CA ASP A 189 -8.82 -3.15 -12.78
C ASP A 189 -9.09 -2.26 -11.57
N ILE A 190 -8.48 -2.58 -10.43
CA ILE A 190 -8.70 -1.90 -9.16
C ILE A 190 -7.35 -1.71 -8.46
N LEU A 191 -6.97 -0.45 -8.24
CA LEU A 191 -5.78 -0.08 -7.47
C LEU A 191 -6.19 0.58 -6.16
N VAL A 192 -5.60 0.16 -5.05
CA VAL A 192 -5.86 0.74 -3.72
C VAL A 192 -4.56 1.16 -3.06
N PHE A 193 -4.52 2.37 -2.49
CA PHE A 193 -3.32 2.85 -1.80
C PHE A 193 -3.59 3.78 -0.62
N SER A 194 -2.56 3.97 0.21
CA SER A 194 -2.50 4.97 1.29
C SER A 194 -1.47 6.05 0.95
N GLY A 195 -1.77 7.31 1.28
CA GLY A 195 -0.87 8.42 1.00
C GLY A 195 0.29 8.59 1.99
N HIS A 196 0.15 8.13 3.24
CA HIS A 196 1.10 8.44 4.33
C HIS A 196 2.41 7.63 4.31
N LYS A 197 2.55 6.67 3.39
CA LYS A 197 3.77 5.88 3.15
C LYS A 197 4.58 6.54 2.04
N GLY A 198 4.83 5.89 0.92
CA GLY A 198 5.67 6.42 -0.16
C GLY A 198 5.31 7.82 -0.67
N LEU A 199 4.05 8.24 -0.57
CA LEU A 199 3.61 9.60 -0.94
C LEU A 199 3.75 10.64 0.18
N GLN A 200 4.14 10.25 1.40
CA GLN A 200 4.47 11.15 2.52
C GLN A 200 3.35 12.08 3.00
N THR A 201 2.09 11.83 2.66
CA THR A 201 0.99 12.67 3.16
C THR A 201 0.81 12.54 4.67
N PRO A 202 0.11 13.46 5.34
CA PRO A 202 -0.49 13.17 6.65
C PRO A 202 -1.35 11.90 6.57
N ARG A 203 -1.55 11.22 7.71
CA ARG A 203 -2.42 10.03 7.78
C ARG A 203 -3.87 10.41 7.52
N GLY A 204 -4.70 9.46 7.06
CA GLY A 204 -6.13 9.65 6.88
C GLY A 204 -6.56 9.95 5.44
N ILE A 205 -5.66 9.76 4.46
CA ILE A 205 -5.97 9.87 3.03
C ILE A 205 -5.36 8.71 2.25
N GLY A 206 -6.09 8.25 1.25
CA GLY A 206 -5.71 7.30 0.23
C GLY A 206 -6.72 7.37 -0.91
N ALA A 207 -6.62 6.44 -1.84
CA ALA A 207 -7.61 6.33 -2.91
C ALA A 207 -7.79 4.89 -3.39
N VAL A 208 -8.94 4.66 -4.01
CA VAL A 208 -9.21 3.59 -4.94
C VAL A 208 -9.24 4.18 -6.34
N VAL A 209 -8.55 3.55 -7.28
CA VAL A 209 -8.65 3.87 -8.70
C VAL A 209 -9.23 2.66 -9.42
N LEU A 210 -10.33 2.88 -10.14
CA LEU A 210 -11.01 1.88 -10.96
C LEU A 210 -10.68 2.16 -12.42
N SER A 211 -10.27 1.16 -13.19
CA SER A 211 -9.99 1.31 -14.63
C SER A 211 -11.26 1.56 -15.44
N LYS A 212 -12.40 1.10 -14.94
CA LYS A 212 -13.74 1.26 -15.54
C LYS A 212 -14.80 1.31 -14.43
N PRO A 213 -16.02 1.81 -14.73
CA PRO A 213 -17.12 1.77 -13.77
C PRO A 213 -17.44 0.34 -13.36
N LEU A 214 -17.54 0.09 -12.05
CA LEU A 214 -17.95 -1.16 -11.45
C LEU A 214 -19.19 -0.92 -10.57
N ASP A 215 -20.08 -1.91 -10.50
CA ASP A 215 -21.27 -1.83 -9.63
C ASP A 215 -20.89 -2.22 -8.19
N ILE A 216 -20.36 -1.26 -7.45
CA ILE A 216 -19.89 -1.43 -6.08
C ILE A 216 -20.98 -0.93 -5.13
N ARG A 217 -21.43 -1.78 -4.21
CA ARG A 217 -22.30 -1.36 -3.11
C ARG A 217 -21.53 -0.44 -2.17
N PRO A 218 -22.11 0.70 -1.78
CA PRO A 218 -21.42 1.61 -0.86
C PRO A 218 -21.23 0.98 0.52
N LEU A 219 -20.02 1.10 1.08
CA LEU A 219 -19.72 0.65 2.43
C LEU A 219 -20.35 1.59 3.48
N MET A 220 -20.39 2.88 3.17
CA MET A 220 -20.97 3.92 4.02
C MET A 220 -22.11 4.62 3.28
N LEU A 221 -23.19 4.92 4.01
CA LEU A 221 -24.35 5.64 3.51
C LEU A 221 -24.43 7.00 4.20
N GLY A 222 -24.77 8.06 3.43
CA GLY A 222 -24.89 9.41 4.00
C GLY A 222 -25.03 10.49 2.95
N GLY A 223 -24.89 11.74 3.37
CA GLY A 223 -25.00 12.85 2.44
C GLY A 223 -23.86 12.89 1.42
N SER A 224 -24.20 12.93 0.14
CA SER A 224 -23.24 13.05 -0.97
C SER A 224 -23.17 14.48 -1.56
N GLY A 225 -24.13 15.35 -1.18
CA GLY A 225 -24.31 16.64 -1.81
C GLY A 225 -25.24 16.63 -3.02
N PHE A 226 -25.66 15.45 -3.49
CA PHE A 226 -26.51 15.24 -4.65
C PHE A 226 -27.77 14.46 -4.27
N SER A 227 -28.82 14.54 -5.10
CA SER A 227 -30.06 13.73 -4.99
C SER A 227 -30.68 13.72 -3.60
N THR A 228 -30.83 14.89 -2.96
CA THR A 228 -31.25 15.04 -1.54
C THR A 228 -32.58 14.34 -1.20
N PHE A 229 -33.48 14.19 -2.16
CA PHE A 229 -34.79 13.57 -1.96
C PHE A 229 -34.80 12.05 -2.22
N GLU A 230 -33.71 11.49 -2.76
CA GLU A 230 -33.59 10.06 -2.96
C GLU A 230 -33.28 9.35 -1.62
N LYS A 231 -33.87 8.16 -1.46
CA LYS A 231 -33.66 7.31 -0.25
C LYS A 231 -32.38 6.48 -0.32
N THR A 232 -31.74 6.41 -1.47
CA THR A 232 -30.53 5.61 -1.74
C THR A 232 -29.35 6.52 -2.04
N GLN A 233 -28.14 5.98 -1.93
CA GLN A 233 -26.94 6.67 -2.43
C GLN A 233 -27.04 6.91 -3.93
N PRO A 234 -26.41 7.99 -4.45
CA PRO A 234 -26.31 8.23 -5.89
C PRO A 234 -25.81 7.00 -6.66
N ILE A 235 -26.24 6.86 -7.91
CA ILE A 235 -25.77 5.77 -8.78
C ILE A 235 -24.37 6.09 -9.33
N MET A 236 -24.09 7.38 -9.52
CA MET A 236 -22.84 7.84 -10.16
C MET A 236 -21.63 7.66 -9.26
N LEU A 237 -20.51 7.25 -9.85
CA LEU A 237 -19.20 7.25 -9.25
C LEU A 237 -18.49 8.59 -9.55
N PRO A 238 -17.72 9.12 -8.61
CA PRO A 238 -17.33 8.54 -7.31
C PRO A 238 -18.33 8.82 -6.17
N GLU A 239 -19.36 9.65 -6.35
CA GLU A 239 -20.28 10.15 -5.31
C GLU A 239 -21.00 9.03 -4.57
N ARG A 240 -21.25 7.90 -5.22
CA ARG A 240 -21.86 6.71 -4.63
C ARG A 240 -21.03 6.15 -3.46
N LEU A 241 -19.71 6.27 -3.54
CA LEU A 241 -18.76 5.68 -2.59
C LEU A 241 -18.16 6.70 -1.62
N GLU A 242 -18.41 8.00 -1.85
CA GLU A 242 -17.85 9.11 -1.06
C GLU A 242 -18.91 9.79 -0.19
N ALA A 243 -19.52 9.06 0.72
CA ALA A 243 -20.49 9.65 1.65
C ALA A 243 -19.78 10.57 2.66
N GLY A 244 -20.37 11.74 2.93
CA GLY A 244 -19.86 12.71 3.90
C GLY A 244 -19.06 13.86 3.30
N THR A 245 -18.48 14.69 4.16
CA THR A 245 -17.65 15.84 3.76
C THR A 245 -16.23 15.38 3.46
N GLN A 246 -15.74 15.72 2.27
CA GLN A 246 -14.39 15.34 1.86
C GLN A 246 -13.31 16.14 2.61
N PRO A 247 -12.20 15.49 3.03
CA PRO A 247 -11.10 16.12 3.77
C PRO A 247 -10.20 16.93 2.83
N ILE A 248 -10.61 18.16 2.51
CA ILE A 248 -9.96 19.01 1.50
C ILE A 248 -8.47 19.23 1.81
N GLU A 249 -8.10 19.38 3.06
CA GLU A 249 -6.72 19.59 3.51
C GLU A 249 -5.83 18.39 3.18
N LEU A 250 -6.34 17.19 3.44
CA LEU A 250 -5.63 15.94 3.14
C LEU A 250 -5.54 15.71 1.62
N ILE A 251 -6.59 16.07 0.88
CA ILE A 251 -6.61 15.98 -0.59
C ILE A 251 -5.60 16.96 -1.21
N ALA A 252 -5.48 18.18 -0.66
CA ALA A 252 -4.45 19.14 -1.09
C ALA A 252 -3.04 18.60 -0.85
N SER A 253 -2.81 17.97 0.30
CA SER A 253 -1.53 17.34 0.61
C SER A 253 -1.22 16.16 -0.34
N LEU A 254 -2.23 15.37 -0.72
CA LEU A 254 -2.07 14.26 -1.66
C LEU A 254 -1.75 14.77 -3.06
N GLN A 255 -2.42 15.83 -3.53
CA GLN A 255 -2.10 16.46 -4.82
C GLN A 255 -0.64 16.92 -4.86
N THR A 256 -0.20 17.67 -3.84
CA THR A 256 1.19 18.14 -3.75
C THR A 256 2.17 16.96 -3.71
N ALA A 257 1.87 15.90 -2.97
CA ALA A 257 2.70 14.70 -2.89
C ALA A 257 2.89 14.05 -4.27
N ILE A 258 1.83 13.89 -5.04
CA ILE A 258 1.88 13.32 -6.40
C ILE A 258 2.73 14.18 -7.33
N GLN A 259 2.50 15.50 -7.35
CA GLN A 259 3.27 16.43 -8.17
C GLN A 259 4.77 16.42 -7.84
N LEU A 260 5.11 16.22 -6.58
CA LEU A 260 6.50 16.07 -6.15
C LEU A 260 7.12 14.75 -6.60
N GLN A 261 6.35 13.66 -6.60
CA GLN A 261 6.83 12.35 -7.08
C GLN A 261 7.09 12.34 -8.59
N GLU A 262 6.27 13.02 -9.41
CA GLU A 262 6.48 13.16 -10.86
C GLU A 262 7.84 13.82 -11.19
N SER A 263 8.40 14.61 -10.28
CA SER A 263 9.69 15.29 -10.44
C SER A 263 10.88 14.54 -9.79
N LYS A 264 10.63 13.46 -9.04
CA LYS A 264 11.69 12.71 -8.35
C LYS A 264 12.37 11.70 -9.27
N GLN A 265 13.71 11.65 -9.14
CA GLN A 265 14.53 10.56 -9.68
C GLN A 265 14.88 9.52 -8.61
N GLY A 266 14.07 9.37 -7.57
CA GLY A 266 14.30 8.67 -6.31
C GLY A 266 14.92 7.28 -6.42
N GLN A 267 16.24 7.21 -6.55
CA GLN A 267 17.00 5.97 -6.54
C GLN A 267 17.79 5.76 -5.24
N TYR A 268 17.95 6.82 -4.43
CA TYR A 268 18.86 6.77 -3.30
C TYR A 268 18.43 5.78 -2.22
N ALA A 269 17.14 5.70 -1.90
CA ALA A 269 16.62 4.69 -0.98
C ALA A 269 16.90 3.25 -1.46
N TYR A 270 16.88 3.00 -2.78
CA TYR A 270 17.22 1.69 -3.36
C TYR A 270 18.72 1.39 -3.25
N GLU A 271 19.57 2.40 -3.45
CA GLU A 271 21.02 2.26 -3.30
C GLU A 271 21.36 1.93 -1.84
N LEU A 272 20.78 2.65 -0.88
CA LEU A 272 20.93 2.37 0.55
C LEU A 272 20.44 0.96 0.91
N THR A 273 19.31 0.54 0.36
CA THR A 273 18.75 -0.81 0.59
C THR A 273 19.69 -1.90 0.08
N THR A 274 20.20 -1.74 -1.14
CA THR A 274 21.15 -2.68 -1.75
C THR A 274 22.46 -2.72 -0.97
N TYR A 275 22.97 -1.56 -0.56
CA TYR A 275 24.16 -1.45 0.27
C TYR A 275 23.96 -2.18 1.61
N PHE A 276 22.86 -1.93 2.30
CA PHE A 276 22.52 -2.59 3.55
C PHE A 276 22.48 -4.12 3.41
N ILE A 277 21.77 -4.63 2.38
CA ILE A 277 21.68 -6.07 2.11
C ILE A 277 23.07 -6.66 1.89
N ASN A 278 23.91 -6.03 1.05
CA ASN A 278 25.25 -6.52 0.73
C ASN A 278 26.18 -6.60 1.95
N GLU A 279 26.08 -5.64 2.88
CA GLU A 279 26.92 -5.65 4.07
C GLU A 279 26.41 -6.61 5.14
N VAL A 280 25.09 -6.64 5.38
CA VAL A 280 24.48 -7.51 6.40
C VAL A 280 24.51 -8.99 6.00
N SER A 281 24.43 -9.29 4.70
CA SER A 281 24.57 -10.68 4.21
C SER A 281 25.95 -11.32 4.44
N LYS A 282 26.94 -10.56 4.91
CA LYS A 282 28.25 -11.08 5.32
C LYS A 282 28.26 -11.62 6.75
N LEU A 283 27.19 -11.42 7.50
CA LEU A 283 27.03 -11.85 8.88
C LEU A 283 26.27 -13.17 8.91
N ASP A 284 26.95 -14.27 9.21
CA ASP A 284 26.39 -15.63 9.15
C ASP A 284 25.24 -15.85 10.15
N GLU A 285 25.18 -15.05 11.23
CA GLU A 285 24.17 -15.10 12.27
C GLU A 285 22.89 -14.32 11.90
N ILE A 286 22.86 -13.67 10.73
CA ILE A 286 21.70 -12.89 10.28
C ILE A 286 21.17 -13.45 8.97
N GLU A 287 19.90 -13.81 8.98
CA GLU A 287 19.18 -14.27 7.80
C GLU A 287 18.27 -13.15 7.25
N ILE A 288 18.55 -12.71 6.01
CA ILE A 288 17.71 -11.71 5.31
C ILE A 288 16.70 -12.45 4.44
N ALA A 289 15.42 -12.15 4.62
CA ALA A 289 14.37 -12.73 3.80
C ALA A 289 14.50 -12.32 2.33
N CYS A 290 14.53 -13.32 1.43
CA CYS A 290 14.64 -13.14 -0.02
C CYS A 290 15.82 -12.22 -0.42
N ALA A 291 16.99 -12.35 0.23
CA ALA A 291 18.17 -11.49 0.00
C ALA A 291 18.58 -11.41 -1.49
N ASN A 292 18.45 -12.51 -2.22
CA ASN A 292 18.85 -12.62 -3.64
C ASN A 292 17.90 -11.89 -4.61
N ASN A 293 16.72 -11.44 -4.16
CA ASN A 293 15.80 -10.68 -4.99
C ASN A 293 15.97 -9.17 -4.71
N LEU A 294 16.68 -8.48 -5.58
CA LEU A 294 16.87 -7.02 -5.51
C LEU A 294 15.75 -6.22 -6.19
N HIS A 295 14.80 -6.89 -6.88
CA HIS A 295 13.60 -6.23 -7.41
C HIS A 295 12.58 -6.04 -6.28
N ARG A 296 12.83 -5.02 -5.45
CA ARG A 296 12.07 -4.73 -4.23
C ARG A 296 11.93 -3.23 -3.98
N VAL A 297 10.91 -2.84 -3.26
CA VAL A 297 10.84 -1.51 -2.63
C VAL A 297 11.86 -1.43 -1.48
N PRO A 298 12.19 -0.24 -0.96
CA PRO A 298 13.22 -0.06 0.07
C PRO A 298 12.85 -0.66 1.44
N ILE A 299 12.59 -1.98 1.48
CA ILE A 299 12.21 -2.76 2.67
C ILE A 299 13.09 -4.00 2.73
N VAL A 300 13.65 -4.26 3.93
CA VAL A 300 14.45 -5.44 4.24
C VAL A 300 13.98 -5.99 5.58
N SER A 301 13.57 -7.25 5.61
CA SER A 301 13.29 -7.94 6.87
C SER A 301 14.32 -9.04 7.11
N LEU A 302 14.76 -9.16 8.35
CA LEU A 302 15.79 -10.10 8.77
C LEU A 302 15.47 -10.75 10.11
N GLN A 303 16.10 -11.88 10.36
CA GLN A 303 16.17 -12.55 11.66
C GLN A 303 17.62 -12.53 12.17
N VAL A 304 17.78 -12.40 13.48
CA VAL A 304 19.09 -12.50 14.15
C VAL A 304 19.06 -13.76 15.00
N GLN A 305 20.03 -14.64 14.81
CA GLN A 305 20.10 -15.90 15.52
C GLN A 305 20.18 -15.69 17.04
N GLY A 306 19.32 -16.37 17.79
CA GLY A 306 19.28 -16.28 19.24
C GLY A 306 18.45 -15.13 19.83
N TYR A 307 17.84 -14.31 18.99
CA TYR A 307 16.99 -13.18 19.41
C TYR A 307 15.59 -13.25 18.78
N SER A 308 14.57 -12.82 19.50
CA SER A 308 13.30 -12.45 18.93
C SER A 308 13.38 -11.09 18.23
N SER A 309 12.46 -10.83 17.31
CA SER A 309 12.44 -9.54 16.59
C SER A 309 12.21 -8.35 17.51
N GLU A 310 11.43 -8.52 18.57
CA GLU A 310 11.15 -7.50 19.58
C GLU A 310 12.38 -7.20 20.44
N GLU A 311 13.17 -8.22 20.80
CA GLU A 311 14.44 -8.01 21.51
C GLU A 311 15.44 -7.22 20.67
N VAL A 312 15.59 -7.55 19.38
CA VAL A 312 16.45 -6.80 18.46
C VAL A 312 15.98 -5.35 18.30
N GLU A 313 14.65 -5.13 18.11
CA GLU A 313 14.06 -3.78 18.03
C GLU A 313 14.41 -2.96 19.27
N ASP A 314 14.21 -3.53 20.48
CA ASP A 314 14.49 -2.84 21.75
C ASP A 314 15.98 -2.52 21.91
N ILE A 315 16.88 -3.48 21.64
CA ILE A 315 18.35 -3.26 21.72
C ILE A 315 18.77 -2.15 20.74
N LEU A 316 18.32 -2.19 19.48
CA LEU A 316 18.65 -1.18 18.48
C LEU A 316 18.18 0.21 18.90
N PHE A 317 17.01 0.32 19.49
CA PHE A 317 16.49 1.60 19.95
C PHE A 317 17.19 2.08 21.22
N GLN A 318 17.28 1.25 22.26
CA GLN A 318 17.81 1.66 23.57
C GLN A 318 19.32 1.96 23.53
N THR A 319 20.08 1.17 22.75
CA THR A 319 21.53 1.27 22.72
C THR A 319 22.03 2.26 21.67
N TYR A 320 21.39 2.28 20.49
CA TYR A 320 21.89 3.01 19.32
C TYR A 320 20.93 4.13 18.84
N GLY A 321 19.74 4.25 19.42
CA GLY A 321 18.74 5.22 18.98
C GLY A 321 18.20 4.95 17.57
N ILE A 322 18.24 3.69 17.11
CA ILE A 322 17.79 3.23 15.79
C ILE A 322 16.36 2.72 15.89
N CYS A 323 15.45 3.34 15.12
CA CYS A 323 14.05 2.97 15.05
C CYS A 323 13.83 2.02 13.86
N VAL A 324 13.54 0.77 14.15
CA VAL A 324 13.11 -0.27 13.22
C VAL A 324 11.74 -0.80 13.66
N ARG A 325 11.25 -1.87 13.07
CA ARG A 325 10.04 -2.52 13.54
C ARG A 325 10.21 -4.03 13.67
N GLY A 326 10.00 -4.57 14.86
CA GLY A 326 9.90 -6.01 15.14
C GLY A 326 8.49 -6.55 14.94
N GLY A 327 8.35 -7.88 14.89
CA GLY A 327 7.07 -8.60 14.91
C GLY A 327 6.57 -9.09 13.57
N MET A 328 5.23 -9.22 13.44
CA MET A 328 4.54 -9.88 12.32
C MET A 328 4.10 -8.93 11.20
N HIS A 329 4.29 -7.63 11.33
CA HIS A 329 3.99 -6.59 10.33
C HIS A 329 2.59 -6.68 9.69
N CYS A 330 1.61 -7.25 10.40
CA CYS A 330 0.26 -7.50 9.91
C CYS A 330 0.19 -8.35 8.61
N ALA A 331 1.15 -9.25 8.39
CA ALA A 331 1.19 -10.17 7.25
C ALA A 331 1.40 -11.62 7.71
N PRO A 332 0.40 -12.21 8.39
CA PRO A 332 0.56 -13.50 9.10
C PRO A 332 0.92 -14.67 8.17
N LEU A 333 0.42 -14.66 6.93
CA LEU A 333 0.68 -15.75 5.98
C LEU A 333 2.13 -15.77 5.49
N VAL A 334 2.79 -14.60 5.41
CA VAL A 334 4.23 -14.51 5.14
C VAL A 334 4.99 -15.24 6.23
N HIS A 335 4.69 -14.95 7.49
CA HIS A 335 5.36 -15.60 8.64
C HIS A 335 5.02 -17.09 8.76
N MET A 336 3.81 -17.49 8.39
CA MET A 336 3.45 -18.93 8.32
C MET A 336 4.29 -19.66 7.28
N GLN A 337 4.44 -19.10 6.09
CA GLN A 337 5.22 -19.73 5.02
C GLN A 337 6.72 -19.73 5.31
N LEU A 338 7.26 -18.68 5.94
CA LEU A 338 8.66 -18.59 6.35
C LEU A 338 8.96 -19.28 7.70
N GLN A 339 7.94 -19.80 8.39
CA GLN A 339 8.07 -20.43 9.72
C GLN A 339 8.62 -19.48 10.79
N THR A 340 8.31 -18.20 10.71
CA THR A 340 8.79 -17.15 11.63
C THR A 340 7.72 -16.67 12.62
N GLN A 341 6.64 -17.45 12.86
CA GLN A 341 5.54 -17.05 13.74
C GLN A 341 5.95 -16.85 15.20
N SER A 342 6.97 -17.58 15.66
CA SER A 342 7.45 -17.51 17.04
C SER A 342 8.51 -16.44 17.29
N THR A 343 9.25 -16.05 16.25
CA THR A 343 10.38 -15.13 16.35
C THR A 343 10.08 -13.75 15.78
N GLY A 344 9.12 -13.64 14.86
CA GLY A 344 8.91 -12.46 14.06
C GLY A 344 10.10 -12.13 13.14
N MET A 345 10.09 -10.96 12.58
CA MET A 345 11.22 -10.40 11.81
C MET A 345 11.45 -8.95 12.19
N VAL A 346 12.69 -8.51 12.12
CA VAL A 346 13.06 -7.09 12.22
C VAL A 346 13.04 -6.49 10.84
N ARG A 347 12.21 -5.48 10.64
CA ARG A 347 12.06 -4.81 9.36
C ARG A 347 12.74 -3.45 9.37
N PHE A 348 13.71 -3.29 8.50
CA PHE A 348 14.28 -2.01 8.10
C PHE A 348 13.57 -1.50 6.86
N SER A 349 13.23 -0.23 6.83
CA SER A 349 12.67 0.41 5.64
C SER A 349 13.29 1.79 5.45
N PHE A 350 13.83 2.00 4.25
CA PHE A 350 14.63 3.16 3.91
C PHE A 350 13.80 4.18 3.13
N HIS A 351 14.27 5.42 3.16
CA HIS A 351 13.71 6.53 2.40
C HIS A 351 14.84 7.45 1.91
N ASP A 352 14.59 8.28 0.90
CA ASP A 352 15.59 9.21 0.35
C ASP A 352 16.09 10.26 1.36
N THR A 353 15.45 10.38 2.53
CA THR A 353 15.89 11.23 3.63
C THR A 353 16.93 10.57 4.53
N ASN A 354 17.14 9.25 4.43
CA ASN A 354 18.21 8.59 5.14
C ASN A 354 19.56 8.88 4.49
N THR A 355 20.62 8.76 5.27
CA THR A 355 22.00 8.90 4.78
C THR A 355 22.75 7.58 4.83
N LYS A 356 23.85 7.51 4.08
CA LYS A 356 24.72 6.33 4.11
C LYS A 356 25.32 6.12 5.50
N GLU A 357 25.69 7.21 6.19
CA GLU A 357 26.23 7.20 7.55
C GLU A 357 25.23 6.61 8.56
N GLU A 358 23.93 6.90 8.41
CA GLU A 358 22.90 6.28 9.23
C GLU A 358 22.83 4.76 8.99
N VAL A 359 22.97 4.32 7.74
CA VAL A 359 23.00 2.89 7.37
C VAL A 359 24.26 2.23 7.91
N ASP A 360 25.42 2.90 7.84
CA ASP A 360 26.69 2.40 8.42
C ASP A 360 26.58 2.18 9.94
N VAL A 361 25.88 3.09 10.65
CA VAL A 361 25.62 2.92 12.10
C VAL A 361 24.72 1.70 12.35
N ALA A 362 23.68 1.47 11.52
CA ALA A 362 22.83 0.30 11.67
C ALA A 362 23.57 -1.02 11.40
N ILE A 363 24.41 -1.06 10.37
CA ILE A 363 25.25 -2.23 10.07
C ILE A 363 26.20 -2.52 11.25
N LYS A 364 26.86 -1.49 11.77
CA LYS A 364 27.75 -1.64 12.94
C LYS A 364 27.00 -2.13 14.17
N ALA A 365 25.81 -1.61 14.46
CA ALA A 365 24.97 -2.07 15.56
C ALA A 365 24.60 -3.56 15.42
N LEU A 366 24.28 -4.02 14.22
CA LEU A 366 24.03 -5.44 13.95
C LEU A 366 25.30 -6.29 14.10
N GLN A 367 26.47 -5.82 13.66
CA GLN A 367 27.77 -6.50 13.88
C GLN A 367 28.06 -6.65 15.37
N GLU A 368 27.92 -5.59 16.15
CA GLU A 368 28.14 -5.63 17.61
C GLU A 368 27.14 -6.57 18.31
N LEU A 369 25.89 -6.63 17.84
CA LEU A 369 24.85 -7.51 18.38
C LEU A 369 25.21 -9.00 18.20
N VAL A 370 25.80 -9.37 17.06
CA VAL A 370 26.24 -10.75 16.79
C VAL A 370 27.69 -11.05 17.24
N GLY A 371 28.33 -10.11 17.92
CA GLY A 371 29.67 -10.28 18.51
C GLY A 371 30.82 -10.18 17.52
N LYS A 372 30.69 -9.40 16.45
CA LYS A 372 31.70 -9.16 15.41
C LYS A 372 32.17 -7.73 15.32
#